data_fa0db6778d087e645ee6ae2b44c691eb
#
_entry.id   fa0db6778d087e645ee6ae2b44c691eb
#
_cell.length_a   1.000
_cell.length_b   1.000
_cell.length_c   1.000
_cell.angle_alpha   90.00
_cell.angle_beta   90.00
_cell.angle_gamma   90.00
#
_symmetry.space_group_name_H-M   'P 1'
#
loop_
_entity.id
_entity.type
_entity.pdbx_description
1 polymer ?
#
loop_
_entity_poly.entity_id
_entity_poly.type
_entity_poly.pdbx_seq_one_letter_code
_entity_poly.pdbx_strand_id
1 'polypeptide(L)'
;DIGSQDNPHQYIRILQALQEVYWEQSLYLEAFRVKLEQRSIEQQYGFRAFIGAGIIQPQRQAKLIVETLHTTSIQAASVLETVAPEMTASGRGKDVKQLVEKIARPDCKIIVIHGYSGVGKSSLVEAGLVPALKHSSIGLQDIVPIKVRTYTNWVYEIGKLLIQALKSKGIQFGVEGELGKKAYQFPFSNPESPEDILEILRQSEWRNLRIVLIFDQFEEFFFVYDSTNHRKQFFEFMGECLNILSVKVILSLREDYLHYLLECNRLPSMNIINNDILSKNVLYKLDNFASPDAKSLIQRLTKHSNFHLEASFIERLVQDLSAKYGEVRPIELQVVGAQLQTDNITTLVSYENSGPKEELVKRYMKEVVEDCGDINRQVAELILYLLTDEKGTRPLKTRSELERDLRALSLEDLSKETNQLDLVLRIFVEAGIVVLIPENPADRYQLVHDYLAAFIQEQQKPRINELIAELKKERNQRKLSEDKLNRIYQKVLLAALVALGIIITLAAVTIGFAWE
;
A
#
# COMPACT_ATOMS: atom_id res chain seq x y z
N ASP A 1 -16.18 3.10 -27.45
CA ASP A 1 -16.22 3.57 -26.04
C ASP A 1 -17.29 2.81 -25.27
N ILE A 2 -16.97 1.60 -24.81
CA ILE A 2 -17.84 0.83 -23.91
C ILE A 2 -17.31 1.07 -22.50
N GLY A 3 -18.09 1.78 -21.68
CA GLY A 3 -17.75 1.98 -20.26
C GLY A 3 -18.09 0.75 -19.43
N SER A 4 -17.42 0.58 -18.28
CA SER A 4 -17.72 -0.51 -17.33
C SER A 4 -19.18 -0.48 -16.84
N GLN A 5 -19.86 0.65 -16.94
CA GLN A 5 -21.25 0.84 -16.53
C GLN A 5 -22.27 0.27 -17.54
N ASP A 6 -21.92 0.20 -18.83
CA ASP A 6 -22.85 -0.23 -19.89
C ASP A 6 -22.91 -1.76 -20.00
N ASN A 7 -21.76 -2.45 -19.97
CA ASN A 7 -21.67 -3.90 -20.01
C ASN A 7 -20.39 -4.40 -19.32
N PRO A 8 -20.43 -4.70 -18.00
CA PRO A 8 -19.24 -5.10 -17.24
C PRO A 8 -18.59 -6.37 -17.76
N HIS A 9 -19.37 -7.36 -18.22
CA HIS A 9 -18.80 -8.61 -18.76
C HIS A 9 -18.00 -8.38 -20.05
N GLN A 10 -18.50 -7.52 -20.93
CA GLN A 10 -17.79 -7.21 -22.17
C GLN A 10 -16.54 -6.39 -21.89
N TYR A 11 -16.62 -5.44 -20.94
CA TYR A 11 -15.47 -4.65 -20.52
C TYR A 11 -14.37 -5.51 -19.90
N ILE A 12 -14.72 -6.47 -19.05
CA ILE A 12 -13.77 -7.44 -18.47
C ILE A 12 -13.08 -8.25 -19.57
N ARG A 13 -13.81 -8.70 -20.60
CA ARG A 13 -13.20 -9.42 -21.74
C ARG A 13 -12.21 -8.56 -22.53
N ILE A 14 -12.53 -7.28 -22.69
CA ILE A 14 -11.61 -6.32 -23.34
C ILE A 14 -10.34 -6.16 -22.51
N LEU A 15 -10.46 -6.02 -21.18
CA LEU A 15 -9.31 -5.93 -20.29
C LEU A 15 -8.46 -7.21 -20.34
N GLN A 16 -9.07 -8.40 -20.38
CA GLN A 16 -8.35 -9.67 -20.52
C GLN A 16 -7.53 -9.72 -21.82
N ALA A 17 -8.16 -9.41 -22.95
CA ALA A 17 -7.46 -9.36 -24.24
C ALA A 17 -6.34 -8.31 -24.25
N LEU A 18 -6.56 -7.16 -23.62
CA LEU A 18 -5.55 -6.09 -23.51
C LEU A 18 -4.37 -6.54 -22.62
N GLN A 19 -4.65 -7.24 -21.53
CA GLN A 19 -3.63 -7.82 -20.67
C GLN A 19 -2.74 -8.81 -21.44
N GLU A 20 -3.33 -9.71 -22.22
CA GLU A 20 -2.60 -10.67 -23.07
C GLU A 20 -1.69 -9.96 -24.08
N VAL A 21 -2.18 -8.92 -24.75
CA VAL A 21 -1.39 -8.14 -25.71
C VAL A 21 -0.19 -7.46 -25.03
N TYR A 22 -0.39 -6.84 -23.86
CA TYR A 22 0.73 -6.25 -23.12
C TYR A 22 1.73 -7.30 -22.66
N TRP A 23 1.25 -8.47 -22.22
CA TRP A 23 2.10 -9.57 -21.83
C TRP A 23 2.98 -10.08 -22.97
N GLU A 24 2.43 -10.30 -24.15
CA GLU A 24 3.16 -10.71 -25.36
C GLU A 24 4.22 -9.68 -25.78
N GLN A 25 3.95 -8.40 -25.54
CA GLN A 25 4.90 -7.30 -25.80
C GLN A 25 5.93 -7.12 -24.68
N SER A 26 5.96 -7.99 -23.66
CA SER A 26 6.80 -7.86 -22.47
C SER A 26 6.59 -6.56 -21.67
N LEU A 27 5.43 -5.94 -21.81
CA LEU A 27 5.00 -4.76 -21.04
C LEU A 27 4.30 -5.23 -19.75
N TYR A 28 5.05 -5.89 -18.87
CA TYR A 28 4.51 -6.60 -17.71
C TYR A 28 3.81 -5.68 -16.69
N LEU A 29 4.31 -4.46 -16.50
CA LEU A 29 3.67 -3.50 -15.58
C LEU A 29 2.30 -3.04 -16.09
N GLU A 30 2.19 -2.78 -17.38
CA GLU A 30 0.93 -2.41 -18.03
C GLU A 30 -0.05 -3.59 -18.00
N ALA A 31 0.41 -4.80 -18.29
CA ALA A 31 -0.39 -6.02 -18.17
C ALA A 31 -0.91 -6.20 -16.74
N PHE A 32 -0.05 -5.99 -15.75
CA PHE A 32 -0.42 -6.09 -14.33
C PHE A 32 -1.45 -5.04 -13.92
N ARG A 33 -1.31 -3.80 -14.37
CA ARG A 33 -2.28 -2.73 -14.10
C ARG A 33 -3.66 -3.02 -14.67
N VAL A 34 -3.71 -3.54 -15.90
CA VAL A 34 -4.96 -3.98 -16.51
C VAL A 34 -5.60 -5.14 -15.70
N LYS A 35 -4.80 -6.09 -15.20
CA LYS A 35 -5.25 -7.16 -14.30
C LYS A 35 -5.84 -6.61 -13.00
N LEU A 36 -5.23 -5.58 -12.40
CA LEU A 36 -5.77 -4.94 -11.19
C LEU A 36 -7.09 -4.20 -11.47
N GLU A 37 -7.19 -3.51 -12.60
CA GLU A 37 -8.43 -2.85 -13.02
C GLU A 37 -9.54 -3.88 -13.25
N GLN A 38 -9.25 -4.99 -13.92
CA GLN A 38 -10.19 -6.10 -14.09
C GLN A 38 -10.69 -6.62 -12.73
N ARG A 39 -9.80 -6.94 -11.80
CA ARG A 39 -10.16 -7.44 -10.45
C ARG A 39 -11.02 -6.43 -9.67
N SER A 40 -10.75 -5.14 -9.81
CA SER A 40 -11.54 -4.08 -9.20
C SER A 40 -12.96 -4.03 -9.75
N ILE A 41 -13.13 -4.19 -11.06
CA ILE A 41 -14.44 -4.23 -11.71
C ILE A 41 -15.18 -5.53 -11.36
N GLU A 42 -14.50 -6.66 -11.38
CA GLU A 42 -15.08 -7.94 -10.94
C GLU A 42 -15.64 -7.85 -9.51
N GLN A 43 -14.94 -7.21 -8.59
CA GLN A 43 -15.42 -6.99 -7.23
C GLN A 43 -16.60 -6.02 -7.21
N GLN A 44 -16.53 -4.92 -7.94
CA GLN A 44 -17.59 -3.90 -7.99
C GLN A 44 -18.94 -4.48 -8.45
N TYR A 45 -18.91 -5.44 -9.37
CA TYR A 45 -20.12 -6.08 -9.93
C TYR A 45 -20.41 -7.46 -9.33
N GLY A 46 -19.73 -7.86 -8.25
CA GLY A 46 -19.99 -9.10 -7.54
C GLY A 46 -19.49 -10.36 -8.25
N PHE A 47 -18.59 -10.25 -9.22
CA PHE A 47 -17.95 -11.40 -9.87
C PHE A 47 -16.80 -11.97 -9.05
N ARG A 48 -16.25 -11.16 -8.13
CA ARG A 48 -15.15 -11.54 -7.25
C ARG A 48 -15.47 -11.23 -5.79
N ALA A 49 -15.17 -12.19 -4.90
CA ALA A 49 -15.36 -12.06 -3.46
C ALA A 49 -14.12 -11.48 -2.75
N PHE A 50 -12.92 -11.92 -3.13
CA PHE A 50 -11.65 -11.57 -2.45
C PHE A 50 -10.71 -10.83 -3.40
N ILE A 51 -10.08 -9.76 -2.90
CA ILE A 51 -9.19 -8.86 -3.68
C ILE A 51 -7.71 -9.12 -3.48
N GLY A 52 -7.33 -10.03 -2.56
CA GLY A 52 -5.95 -10.27 -2.18
C GLY A 52 -5.47 -9.27 -1.14
N ALA A 53 -4.19 -8.85 -1.24
CA ALA A 53 -3.57 -7.93 -0.28
C ALA A 53 -4.02 -6.46 -0.40
N GLY A 54 -4.92 -6.15 -1.34
CA GLY A 54 -5.42 -4.80 -1.57
C GLY A 54 -6.30 -4.24 -0.44
N ILE A 55 -6.57 -2.94 -0.50
CA ILE A 55 -7.43 -2.22 0.45
C ILE A 55 -8.88 -2.30 -0.02
N ILE A 56 -9.81 -2.61 0.88
CA ILE A 56 -11.26 -2.54 0.61
C ILE A 56 -11.63 -1.09 0.30
N GLN A 57 -12.23 -0.88 -0.86
CA GLN A 57 -12.72 0.44 -1.30
C GLN A 57 -14.24 0.54 -1.10
N PRO A 58 -14.78 1.73 -0.81
CA PRO A 58 -16.23 1.92 -0.72
C PRO A 58 -16.88 1.68 -2.08
N GLN A 59 -17.95 0.88 -2.10
CA GLN A 59 -18.69 0.59 -3.33
C GLN A 59 -19.33 1.87 -3.88
N ARG A 60 -19.24 2.10 -5.21
CA ARG A 60 -19.89 3.25 -5.88
C ARG A 60 -21.42 3.19 -5.89
N GLN A 61 -22.04 2.11 -5.44
CA GLN A 61 -23.50 1.93 -5.37
C GLN A 61 -24.22 2.88 -4.38
N ALA A 62 -23.50 3.62 -3.54
CA ALA A 62 -24.11 4.64 -2.68
C ALA A 62 -24.83 5.77 -3.45
N LYS A 63 -24.71 5.84 -4.79
CA LYS A 63 -25.35 6.88 -5.61
C LYS A 63 -26.85 6.70 -5.80
N LEU A 64 -27.39 5.49 -5.68
CA LEU A 64 -28.82 5.22 -5.86
C LEU A 64 -29.68 5.43 -4.60
N ILE A 65 -29.05 5.48 -3.41
CA ILE A 65 -29.79 5.64 -2.15
C ILE A 65 -29.93 7.13 -1.75
N VAL A 66 -29.06 8.00 -2.29
CA VAL A 66 -29.03 9.43 -1.91
C VAL A 66 -30.19 10.25 -2.51
N GLU A 67 -30.82 9.79 -3.58
CA GLU A 67 -31.93 10.54 -4.20
C GLU A 67 -33.29 10.39 -3.46
N THR A 68 -33.41 9.50 -2.48
CA THR A 68 -34.69 9.22 -1.81
C THR A 68 -34.78 9.71 -0.35
N LEU A 69 -33.70 10.28 0.23
CA LEU A 69 -33.69 10.70 1.65
C LEU A 69 -33.41 12.19 1.86
N HIS A 70 -34.23 13.04 1.24
CA HIS A 70 -34.47 14.37 1.78
C HIS A 70 -35.60 14.27 2.82
N THR A 71 -35.25 14.50 4.05
CA THR A 71 -36.04 14.72 5.29
C THR A 71 -35.88 13.62 6.32
N THR A 72 -35.37 14.05 7.42
CA THR A 72 -35.55 13.73 8.84
C THR A 72 -34.28 13.42 9.62
N SER A 73 -34.16 14.00 10.77
CA SER A 73 -33.12 13.90 11.81
C SER A 73 -32.49 12.50 11.92
N ILE A 74 -31.20 12.40 11.65
CA ILE A 74 -30.46 11.15 11.58
C ILE A 74 -30.09 10.72 12.99
N GLN A 75 -30.78 9.73 13.53
CA GLN A 75 -30.38 9.00 14.72
C GLN A 75 -29.32 7.94 14.39
N ALA A 76 -28.54 7.51 15.38
CA ALA A 76 -27.38 6.61 15.26
C ALA A 76 -27.58 5.30 14.46
N ALA A 77 -28.80 4.89 14.15
CA ALA A 77 -29.11 3.75 13.30
C ALA A 77 -28.70 3.97 11.82
N SER A 78 -28.73 5.21 11.33
CA SER A 78 -28.46 5.55 9.94
C SER A 78 -26.95 5.61 9.60
N VAL A 79 -26.06 5.73 10.59
CA VAL A 79 -24.59 5.75 10.36
C VAL A 79 -24.12 4.43 9.77
N LEU A 80 -24.70 3.30 10.17
CA LEU A 80 -24.32 1.97 9.67
C LEU A 80 -24.82 1.70 8.24
N GLU A 81 -25.86 2.42 7.78
CA GLU A 81 -26.36 2.28 6.41
C GLU A 81 -25.41 2.90 5.35
N THR A 82 -24.56 3.83 5.78
CA THR A 82 -23.57 4.49 4.91
C THR A 82 -22.23 3.75 4.83
N VAL A 83 -22.04 2.79 5.73
CA VAL A 83 -20.81 1.98 5.83
C VAL A 83 -20.89 0.80 4.87
N ALA A 84 -19.77 0.44 4.25
CA ALA A 84 -19.71 -0.74 3.40
C ALA A 84 -20.26 -1.97 4.14
N PRO A 85 -21.14 -2.76 3.52
CA PRO A 85 -21.76 -3.93 4.15
C PRO A 85 -20.74 -4.94 4.71
N GLU A 86 -19.58 -5.04 4.08
CA GLU A 86 -18.45 -5.88 4.50
C GLU A 86 -17.88 -5.43 5.85
N MET A 87 -17.85 -4.13 6.11
CA MET A 87 -17.43 -3.57 7.41
C MET A 87 -18.38 -4.01 8.53
N THR A 88 -19.70 -4.01 8.26
CA THR A 88 -20.69 -4.47 9.23
C THR A 88 -20.59 -5.99 9.45
N ALA A 89 -20.43 -6.77 8.38
CA ALA A 89 -20.32 -8.23 8.46
C ALA A 89 -19.05 -8.70 9.19
N SER A 90 -17.95 -7.96 9.07
CA SER A 90 -16.68 -8.24 9.76
C SER A 90 -16.63 -7.80 11.23
N GLY A 91 -17.76 -7.35 11.81
CA GLY A 91 -17.81 -6.76 13.15
C GLY A 91 -17.28 -5.33 13.24
N ARG A 92 -16.63 -4.80 12.18
CA ARG A 92 -16.03 -3.44 12.14
C ARG A 92 -17.06 -2.32 12.21
N GLY A 93 -18.32 -2.61 11.95
CA GLY A 93 -19.41 -1.66 12.18
C GLY A 93 -19.47 -1.13 13.62
N LYS A 94 -19.11 -1.98 14.59
CA LYS A 94 -18.98 -1.58 16.01
C LYS A 94 -17.84 -0.58 16.21
N ASP A 95 -16.67 -0.84 15.58
CA ASP A 95 -15.51 0.04 15.65
C ASP A 95 -15.82 1.40 15.02
N VAL A 96 -16.47 1.42 13.84
CA VAL A 96 -16.89 2.66 13.17
C VAL A 96 -17.84 3.45 14.08
N LYS A 97 -18.85 2.81 14.65
CA LYS A 97 -19.81 3.46 15.55
C LYS A 97 -19.11 4.07 16.76
N GLN A 98 -18.24 3.32 17.44
CA GLN A 98 -17.49 3.80 18.61
C GLN A 98 -16.56 4.97 18.25
N LEU A 99 -15.92 4.94 17.09
CA LEU A 99 -15.06 6.03 16.61
C LEU A 99 -15.88 7.30 16.32
N VAL A 100 -17.03 7.17 15.66
CA VAL A 100 -17.94 8.31 15.41
C VAL A 100 -18.46 8.89 16.72
N GLU A 101 -18.85 8.06 17.68
CA GLU A 101 -19.26 8.49 19.03
C GLU A 101 -18.13 9.22 19.77
N LYS A 102 -16.89 8.72 19.68
CA LYS A 102 -15.71 9.41 20.25
C LYS A 102 -15.47 10.77 19.59
N ILE A 103 -15.57 10.87 18.26
CA ILE A 103 -15.42 12.13 17.51
C ILE A 103 -16.50 13.14 17.90
N ALA A 104 -17.71 12.68 18.21
CA ALA A 104 -18.81 13.53 18.63
C ALA A 104 -18.56 14.19 20.00
N ARG A 105 -17.78 13.56 20.87
CA ARG A 105 -17.51 14.06 22.23
C ARG A 105 -16.65 15.33 22.19
N PRO A 106 -17.00 16.37 22.99
CA PRO A 106 -16.21 17.61 23.06
C PRO A 106 -14.81 17.40 23.65
N ASP A 107 -14.69 16.53 24.65
CA ASP A 107 -13.44 16.21 25.37
C ASP A 107 -12.47 15.34 24.56
N CYS A 108 -12.94 14.65 23.52
CA CYS A 108 -12.09 13.85 22.66
C CYS A 108 -11.61 14.70 21.47
N LYS A 109 -10.40 15.23 21.55
CA LYS A 109 -9.80 16.07 20.50
C LYS A 109 -8.99 15.28 19.49
N ILE A 110 -8.36 14.19 19.93
CA ILE A 110 -7.52 13.31 19.11
C ILE A 110 -7.86 11.85 19.39
N ILE A 111 -7.79 11.02 18.35
CA ILE A 111 -7.90 9.57 18.44
C ILE A 111 -6.69 8.96 17.73
N VAL A 112 -6.05 8.00 18.39
CA VAL A 112 -4.95 7.23 17.82
C VAL A 112 -5.44 5.80 17.58
N ILE A 113 -5.75 5.48 16.33
CA ILE A 113 -6.10 4.12 15.90
C ILE A 113 -4.81 3.34 15.71
N HIS A 114 -4.59 2.32 16.53
CA HIS A 114 -3.38 1.50 16.45
C HIS A 114 -3.70 0.01 16.39
N GLY A 115 -2.73 -0.77 15.95
CA GLY A 115 -2.84 -2.23 15.84
C GLY A 115 -1.80 -2.78 14.88
N TYR A 116 -1.71 -4.11 14.79
CA TYR A 116 -0.73 -4.79 13.96
C TYR A 116 -0.86 -4.44 12.47
N SER A 117 0.21 -4.71 11.72
CA SER A 117 0.16 -4.63 10.26
C SER A 117 -0.88 -5.62 9.72
N GLY A 118 -1.67 -5.18 8.72
CA GLY A 118 -2.68 -6.04 8.08
C GLY A 118 -3.96 -6.28 8.88
N VAL A 119 -4.15 -5.61 10.04
CA VAL A 119 -5.38 -5.70 10.84
C VAL A 119 -6.58 -4.96 10.21
N GLY A 120 -6.34 -4.20 9.14
CA GLY A 120 -7.40 -3.51 8.39
C GLY A 120 -7.65 -2.05 8.81
N LYS A 121 -6.67 -1.36 9.41
CA LYS A 121 -6.80 0.08 9.79
C LYS A 121 -7.19 0.96 8.63
N SER A 122 -6.46 0.89 7.51
CA SER A 122 -6.75 1.70 6.31
C SER A 122 -8.11 1.35 5.70
N SER A 123 -8.51 0.07 5.69
CA SER A 123 -9.85 -0.34 5.24
C SER A 123 -10.95 0.22 6.16
N LEU A 124 -10.72 0.20 7.49
CA LEU A 124 -11.64 0.81 8.47
C LEU A 124 -11.80 2.31 8.22
N VAL A 125 -10.71 3.02 7.95
CA VAL A 125 -10.73 4.46 7.64
C VAL A 125 -11.46 4.71 6.31
N GLU A 126 -11.09 4.00 5.25
CA GLU A 126 -11.56 4.27 3.87
C GLU A 126 -13.01 3.84 3.65
N ALA A 127 -13.33 2.58 4.00
CA ALA A 127 -14.63 1.98 3.72
C ALA A 127 -15.63 2.09 4.88
N GLY A 128 -15.15 2.47 6.06
CA GLY A 128 -15.97 2.62 7.26
C GLY A 128 -16.10 4.07 7.72
N LEU A 129 -15.03 4.63 8.26
CA LEU A 129 -15.07 5.88 9.00
C LEU A 129 -15.32 7.12 8.11
N VAL A 130 -14.60 7.23 6.99
CA VAL A 130 -14.76 8.38 6.07
C VAL A 130 -16.17 8.46 5.49
N PRO A 131 -16.79 7.38 4.97
CA PRO A 131 -18.19 7.41 4.54
C PRO A 131 -19.15 7.76 5.69
N ALA A 132 -18.99 7.15 6.87
CA ALA A 132 -19.81 7.43 8.03
C ALA A 132 -19.75 8.90 8.43
N LEU A 133 -18.56 9.52 8.45
CA LEU A 133 -18.38 10.93 8.78
C LEU A 133 -18.97 11.88 7.72
N LYS A 134 -18.86 11.56 6.43
CA LYS A 134 -19.43 12.38 5.35
C LYS A 134 -20.94 12.53 5.41
N HIS A 135 -21.61 11.52 5.95
CA HIS A 135 -23.07 11.47 6.07
C HIS A 135 -23.57 11.75 7.50
N SER A 136 -22.66 12.10 8.42
CA SER A 136 -23.00 12.44 9.81
C SER A 136 -22.93 13.94 10.03
N SER A 137 -23.78 14.43 10.95
CA SER A 137 -23.67 15.75 11.55
C SER A 137 -23.53 15.62 13.07
N ILE A 138 -22.78 16.51 13.71
CA ILE A 138 -22.65 16.55 15.16
C ILE A 138 -23.27 17.87 15.64
N GLY A 139 -24.45 17.76 16.21
CA GLY A 139 -25.29 18.94 16.51
C GLY A 139 -25.70 19.60 15.19
N LEU A 140 -25.37 20.89 15.04
CA LEU A 140 -25.64 21.68 13.84
C LEU A 140 -24.45 21.75 12.88
N GLN A 141 -23.34 21.04 13.17
CA GLN A 141 -22.11 21.11 12.38
C GLN A 141 -22.03 19.94 11.39
N ASP A 142 -21.82 20.27 10.12
CA ASP A 142 -21.50 19.31 9.08
C ASP A 142 -20.05 18.82 9.25
N ILE A 143 -19.84 17.52 9.14
CA ILE A 143 -18.51 16.94 9.24
C ILE A 143 -17.84 16.92 7.86
N VAL A 144 -16.59 17.37 7.82
CA VAL A 144 -15.73 17.33 6.64
C VAL A 144 -14.49 16.50 6.96
N PRO A 145 -14.48 15.19 6.63
CA PRO A 145 -13.30 14.36 6.80
C PRO A 145 -12.27 14.65 5.71
N ILE A 146 -11.01 14.84 6.13
CA ILE A 146 -9.85 15.08 5.27
C ILE A 146 -8.84 13.98 5.55
N LYS A 147 -8.66 13.08 4.59
CA LYS A 147 -7.72 11.96 4.70
C LYS A 147 -6.39 12.31 4.05
N VAL A 148 -5.33 12.35 4.85
CA VAL A 148 -3.95 12.59 4.46
C VAL A 148 -3.21 11.25 4.45
N ARG A 149 -2.44 10.99 3.41
CA ARG A 149 -1.64 9.77 3.27
C ARG A 149 -0.22 10.04 2.76
N THR A 150 0.05 11.20 2.23
CA THR A 150 1.36 11.58 1.71
C THR A 150 1.98 12.59 2.66
N TYR A 151 3.20 12.33 3.12
CA TYR A 151 3.86 13.11 4.16
C TYR A 151 5.06 13.92 3.68
N THR A 152 5.52 13.72 2.44
CA THR A 152 6.73 14.36 1.89
C THR A 152 6.67 15.90 1.95
N ASN A 153 5.48 16.47 1.71
CA ASN A 153 5.20 17.90 1.93
C ASN A 153 3.80 18.01 2.56
N TRP A 154 3.73 17.76 3.86
CA TRP A 154 2.46 17.69 4.58
C TRP A 154 1.67 19.01 4.55
N VAL A 155 2.34 20.17 4.52
CA VAL A 155 1.66 21.48 4.44
C VAL A 155 0.87 21.57 3.13
N TYR A 156 1.55 21.32 2.02
CA TYR A 156 0.92 21.37 0.70
C TYR A 156 -0.23 20.34 0.58
N GLU A 157 -0.01 19.11 1.03
CA GLU A 157 -1.02 18.05 0.92
C GLU A 157 -2.25 18.34 1.79
N ILE A 158 -2.09 18.76 3.04
CA ILE A 158 -3.22 19.14 3.89
C ILE A 158 -3.96 20.31 3.27
N GLY A 159 -3.24 21.36 2.84
CA GLY A 159 -3.84 22.54 2.24
C GLY A 159 -4.65 22.22 0.99
N LYS A 160 -4.09 21.47 0.07
CA LYS A 160 -4.75 21.01 -1.16
C LYS A 160 -6.02 20.21 -0.86
N LEU A 161 -5.94 19.21 0.03
CA LEU A 161 -7.08 18.36 0.40
C LEU A 161 -8.17 19.16 1.12
N LEU A 162 -7.79 20.08 2.00
CA LEU A 162 -8.70 20.95 2.73
C LEU A 162 -9.50 21.85 1.76
N ILE A 163 -8.80 22.53 0.84
CA ILE A 163 -9.44 23.38 -0.16
C ILE A 163 -10.38 22.57 -1.06
N GLN A 164 -9.93 21.39 -1.51
CA GLN A 164 -10.75 20.51 -2.34
C GLN A 164 -12.02 20.07 -1.61
N ALA A 165 -11.91 19.68 -0.33
CA ALA A 165 -13.04 19.27 0.48
C ALA A 165 -14.01 20.42 0.72
N LEU A 166 -13.53 21.63 1.01
CA LEU A 166 -14.37 22.81 1.21
C LEU A 166 -15.06 23.25 -0.10
N LYS A 167 -14.35 23.20 -1.25
CA LYS A 167 -14.96 23.43 -2.58
C LYS A 167 -16.11 22.46 -2.87
N SER A 168 -15.96 21.19 -2.51
CA SER A 168 -17.03 20.19 -2.67
C SER A 168 -18.30 20.49 -1.85
N LYS A 169 -18.15 21.29 -0.79
CA LYS A 169 -19.27 21.83 0.04
C LYS A 169 -19.80 23.18 -0.48
N GLY A 170 -19.41 23.60 -1.67
CA GLY A 170 -19.88 24.86 -2.30
C GLY A 170 -19.19 26.12 -1.78
N ILE A 171 -18.06 25.98 -1.08
CA ILE A 171 -17.31 27.12 -0.56
C ILE A 171 -16.39 27.67 -1.64
N GLN A 172 -16.50 28.99 -1.92
CA GLN A 172 -15.69 29.70 -2.91
C GLN A 172 -14.43 30.30 -2.26
N PHE A 173 -13.31 30.27 -3.00
CA PHE A 173 -12.03 30.84 -2.63
C PHE A 173 -11.62 31.92 -3.63
N GLY A 174 -11.15 33.07 -3.15
CA GLY A 174 -10.32 33.99 -3.94
C GLY A 174 -10.95 34.68 -5.16
N VAL A 175 -12.26 35.00 -5.17
CA VAL A 175 -12.83 35.89 -6.18
C VAL A 175 -13.29 37.18 -5.50
N GLU A 176 -12.64 38.30 -5.79
CA GLU A 176 -13.17 39.63 -5.51
C GLU A 176 -14.45 39.79 -6.33
N GLY A 177 -15.61 39.59 -5.68
CA GLY A 177 -16.89 39.86 -6.31
C GLY A 177 -17.17 41.34 -6.30
N GLU A 178 -17.35 41.94 -7.48
CA GLU A 178 -18.03 43.23 -7.63
C GLU A 178 -19.38 43.21 -6.91
N LEU A 179 -19.66 44.27 -6.20
CA LEU A 179 -20.88 44.58 -5.45
C LEU A 179 -21.00 44.09 -4.00
N GLY A 180 -20.46 44.86 -3.06
CA GLY A 180 -21.15 45.35 -1.84
C GLY A 180 -21.60 44.33 -0.78
N LYS A 181 -21.50 43.05 -0.94
CA LYS A 181 -21.73 42.03 0.10
C LYS A 181 -20.38 41.43 0.44
N LYS A 182 -19.88 41.65 1.66
CA LYS A 182 -18.77 40.92 2.26
C LYS A 182 -19.17 39.45 2.34
N ALA A 183 -19.04 38.71 1.21
CA ALA A 183 -18.97 37.28 1.25
C ALA A 183 -17.69 36.97 2.00
N TYR A 184 -17.78 36.27 3.12
CA TYR A 184 -16.62 35.83 3.89
C TYR A 184 -15.83 34.86 3.00
N GLN A 185 -14.81 35.39 2.33
CA GLN A 185 -13.93 34.64 1.45
C GLN A 185 -12.81 34.02 2.27
N PHE A 186 -12.44 32.79 1.99
CA PHE A 186 -11.20 32.26 2.51
C PHE A 186 -10.02 33.00 1.87
N PRO A 187 -9.06 33.46 2.68
CA PRO A 187 -8.00 34.37 2.19
C PRO A 187 -7.02 33.66 1.24
N PHE A 188 -6.95 32.33 1.27
CA PHE A 188 -5.93 31.57 0.54
C PHE A 188 -6.58 30.58 -0.43
N SER A 189 -6.28 30.72 -1.72
CA SER A 189 -6.58 29.69 -2.72
C SER A 189 -5.53 28.57 -2.73
N ASN A 190 -4.39 28.78 -2.09
CA ASN A 190 -3.27 27.85 -2.02
C ASN A 190 -2.47 28.12 -0.74
N PRO A 191 -2.70 27.42 0.37
CA PRO A 191 -1.95 27.62 1.60
C PRO A 191 -0.51 27.10 1.44
N GLU A 192 0.46 27.94 1.79
CA GLU A 192 1.90 27.66 1.66
C GLU A 192 2.57 27.48 3.02
N SER A 193 1.86 27.82 4.10
CA SER A 193 2.36 27.71 5.47
C SER A 193 1.40 26.96 6.40
N PRO A 194 1.88 26.43 7.53
CA PRO A 194 1.01 25.86 8.57
C PRO A 194 -0.01 26.89 9.10
N GLU A 195 0.37 28.15 9.20
CA GLU A 195 -0.45 29.27 9.68
C GLU A 195 -1.65 29.52 8.75
N ASP A 196 -1.45 29.43 7.44
CA ASP A 196 -2.54 29.56 6.45
C ASP A 196 -3.58 28.45 6.63
N ILE A 197 -3.12 27.22 6.87
CA ILE A 197 -4.02 26.08 7.14
C ILE A 197 -4.80 26.31 8.43
N LEU A 198 -4.14 26.74 9.50
CA LEU A 198 -4.79 27.04 10.78
C LEU A 198 -5.85 28.13 10.64
N GLU A 199 -5.59 29.16 9.84
CA GLU A 199 -6.54 30.23 9.58
C GLU A 199 -7.78 29.69 8.83
N ILE A 200 -7.60 28.86 7.81
CA ILE A 200 -8.71 28.19 7.10
C ILE A 200 -9.53 27.32 8.07
N LEU A 201 -8.86 26.58 8.98
CA LEU A 201 -9.53 25.74 9.98
C LEU A 201 -10.36 26.59 10.97
N ARG A 202 -9.83 27.74 11.46
CA ARG A 202 -10.59 28.68 12.32
C ARG A 202 -11.78 29.27 11.59
N GLN A 203 -11.63 29.66 10.33
CA GLN A 203 -12.73 30.20 9.54
C GLN A 203 -13.80 29.14 9.23
N SER A 204 -13.43 27.86 9.11
CA SER A 204 -14.39 26.76 8.93
C SER A 204 -15.32 26.62 10.14
N GLU A 205 -14.87 26.92 11.35
CA GLU A 205 -15.68 26.92 12.56
C GLU A 205 -16.85 27.93 12.48
N TRP A 206 -16.60 29.14 11.97
CA TRP A 206 -17.64 30.17 11.81
C TRP A 206 -18.72 29.78 10.78
N ARG A 207 -18.46 28.75 9.97
CA ARG A 207 -19.40 28.21 8.98
C ARG A 207 -20.11 26.95 9.44
N ASN A 208 -20.07 26.64 10.72
CA ASN A 208 -20.64 25.42 11.30
C ASN A 208 -20.08 24.14 10.69
N LEU A 209 -18.81 24.14 10.24
CA LEU A 209 -18.12 22.95 9.76
C LEU A 209 -17.24 22.36 10.86
N ARG A 210 -17.26 21.05 10.96
CA ARG A 210 -16.33 20.29 11.79
C ARG A 210 -15.35 19.55 10.91
N ILE A 211 -14.10 19.96 10.96
CA ILE A 211 -13.04 19.34 10.18
C ILE A 211 -12.45 18.17 10.97
N VAL A 212 -12.38 17.00 10.34
CA VAL A 212 -11.72 15.80 10.90
C VAL A 212 -10.51 15.48 10.04
N LEU A 213 -9.33 15.81 10.55
CA LEU A 213 -8.06 15.49 9.90
C LEU A 213 -7.69 14.04 10.22
N ILE A 214 -7.58 13.21 9.20
CA ILE A 214 -7.30 11.77 9.33
C ILE A 214 -5.95 11.49 8.67
N PHE A 215 -4.95 11.16 9.47
CA PHE A 215 -3.62 10.79 9.02
C PHE A 215 -3.53 9.26 8.98
N ASP A 216 -3.68 8.68 7.78
CA ASP A 216 -3.62 7.23 7.60
C ASP A 216 -2.20 6.77 7.29
N GLN A 217 -1.81 5.62 7.83
CA GLN A 217 -0.42 5.10 7.80
C GLN A 217 0.59 6.13 8.33
N PHE A 218 0.27 6.72 9.48
CA PHE A 218 1.07 7.80 10.05
C PHE A 218 2.49 7.37 10.43
N GLU A 219 2.78 6.08 10.53
CA GLU A 219 4.15 5.56 10.63
C GLU A 219 5.06 6.04 9.50
N GLU A 220 4.53 6.28 8.28
CA GLU A 220 5.30 6.79 7.14
C GLU A 220 5.87 8.18 7.39
N PHE A 221 5.17 9.00 8.20
CA PHE A 221 5.66 10.32 8.60
C PHE A 221 7.02 10.25 9.33
N PHE A 222 7.23 9.24 10.16
CA PHE A 222 8.47 9.06 10.91
C PHE A 222 9.65 8.64 10.04
N PHE A 223 9.39 8.08 8.87
CA PHE A 223 10.42 7.74 7.89
C PHE A 223 10.79 8.93 7.01
N VAL A 224 9.79 9.74 6.65
CA VAL A 224 10.02 10.97 5.87
C VAL A 224 10.79 12.01 6.69
N TYR A 225 10.48 12.12 7.99
CA TYR A 225 11.09 13.07 8.91
C TYR A 225 11.85 12.33 10.02
N ASP A 226 13.10 11.96 9.76
CA ASP A 226 14.00 11.27 10.69
C ASP A 226 14.47 12.16 11.84
N SER A 227 14.58 13.49 11.61
CA SER A 227 14.99 14.48 12.60
C SER A 227 13.87 14.91 13.52
N THR A 228 14.10 14.87 14.83
CA THR A 228 13.17 15.34 15.86
C THR A 228 12.74 16.81 15.66
N ASN A 229 13.62 17.65 15.11
CA ASN A 229 13.29 19.05 14.86
C ASN A 229 12.24 19.22 13.74
N HIS A 230 12.32 18.43 12.67
CA HIS A 230 11.32 18.47 11.60
C HIS A 230 9.98 17.92 12.09
N ARG A 231 10.00 16.84 12.88
CA ARG A 231 8.76 16.28 13.47
C ARG A 231 8.10 17.23 14.45
N LYS A 232 8.90 18.01 15.18
CA LYS A 232 8.42 19.02 16.13
C LYS A 232 7.50 20.04 15.47
N GLN A 233 7.84 20.55 14.28
CA GLN A 233 7.00 21.51 13.55
C GLN A 233 5.60 20.95 13.25
N PHE A 234 5.54 19.71 12.79
CA PHE A 234 4.26 19.04 12.55
C PHE A 234 3.46 18.84 13.85
N PHE A 235 4.12 18.42 14.93
CA PHE A 235 3.46 18.20 16.21
C PHE A 235 3.00 19.52 16.85
N GLU A 236 3.71 20.61 16.69
CA GLU A 236 3.27 21.95 17.08
C GLU A 236 2.03 22.37 16.29
N PHE A 237 2.06 22.23 14.97
CA PHE A 237 0.89 22.45 14.11
C PHE A 237 -0.30 21.58 14.53
N MET A 238 -0.09 20.29 14.77
CA MET A 238 -1.14 19.38 15.22
C MET A 238 -1.74 19.86 16.57
N GLY A 239 -0.90 20.28 17.52
CA GLY A 239 -1.34 20.83 18.79
C GLY A 239 -2.19 22.09 18.62
N GLU A 240 -1.80 23.00 17.72
CA GLU A 240 -2.61 24.18 17.38
C GLU A 240 -3.95 23.78 16.73
N CYS A 241 -3.98 22.76 15.88
CA CYS A 241 -5.24 22.21 15.35
C CYS A 241 -6.17 21.72 16.46
N LEU A 242 -5.63 21.03 17.49
CA LEU A 242 -6.43 20.52 18.61
C LEU A 242 -7.03 21.64 19.46
N ASN A 243 -6.42 22.82 19.50
CA ASN A 243 -6.92 24.00 20.20
C ASN A 243 -8.09 24.68 19.48
N ILE A 244 -8.36 24.35 18.21
CA ILE A 244 -9.56 24.80 17.48
C ILE A 244 -10.73 23.90 17.86
N LEU A 245 -11.87 24.48 18.30
CA LEU A 245 -13.00 23.72 18.85
C LEU A 245 -13.60 22.74 17.85
N SER A 246 -13.75 23.17 16.59
CA SER A 246 -14.37 22.41 15.50
C SER A 246 -13.44 21.40 14.85
N VAL A 247 -12.15 21.34 15.24
CA VAL A 247 -11.19 20.42 14.63
C VAL A 247 -11.00 19.18 15.50
N LYS A 248 -10.95 18.03 14.84
CA LYS A 248 -10.58 16.73 15.41
C LYS A 248 -9.45 16.12 14.60
N VAL A 249 -8.58 15.37 15.27
CA VAL A 249 -7.46 14.69 14.65
C VAL A 249 -7.57 13.19 14.87
N ILE A 250 -7.30 12.41 13.84
CA ILE A 250 -7.21 10.95 13.90
C ILE A 250 -5.85 10.55 13.33
N LEU A 251 -5.06 9.84 14.12
CA LEU A 251 -3.83 9.20 13.67
C LEU A 251 -4.09 7.71 13.52
N SER A 252 -3.82 7.13 12.37
CA SER A 252 -3.90 5.69 12.12
C SER A 252 -2.49 5.19 11.85
N LEU A 253 -1.93 4.37 12.76
CA LEU A 253 -0.57 3.89 12.66
C LEU A 253 -0.40 2.48 13.24
N ARG A 254 0.75 1.88 12.95
CA ARG A 254 1.14 0.58 13.49
C ARG A 254 1.50 0.69 14.97
N GLU A 255 1.21 -0.35 15.73
CA GLU A 255 1.42 -0.41 17.18
C GLU A 255 2.89 -0.25 17.57
N ASP A 256 3.82 -0.77 16.77
CA ASP A 256 5.26 -0.70 16.97
C ASP A 256 5.82 0.75 16.87
N TYR A 257 5.08 1.70 16.27
CA TYR A 257 5.45 3.12 16.15
C TYR A 257 4.81 4.05 17.19
N LEU A 258 3.99 3.53 18.10
CA LEU A 258 3.35 4.36 19.14
C LEU A 258 4.34 5.13 20.00
N HIS A 259 5.53 4.59 20.23
CA HIS A 259 6.55 5.23 21.06
C HIS A 259 7.05 6.57 20.50
N TYR A 260 7.01 6.76 19.17
CA TYR A 260 7.37 8.05 18.56
C TYR A 260 6.40 9.18 18.91
N LEU A 261 5.15 8.85 19.22
CA LEU A 261 4.16 9.85 19.64
C LEU A 261 4.50 10.51 21.00
N LEU A 262 5.36 9.89 21.81
CA LEU A 262 5.81 10.48 23.07
C LEU A 262 6.56 11.80 22.90
N GLU A 263 7.08 12.08 21.69
CA GLU A 263 7.69 13.37 21.36
C GLU A 263 6.69 14.53 21.52
N CYS A 264 5.39 14.27 21.30
CA CYS A 264 4.32 15.26 21.45
C CYS A 264 4.14 15.72 22.90
N ASN A 265 4.37 14.84 23.89
CA ASN A 265 4.06 15.12 25.29
C ASN A 265 4.88 16.26 25.90
N ARG A 266 5.95 16.70 25.22
CA ARG A 266 6.80 17.81 25.67
C ARG A 266 6.40 19.16 25.12
N LEU A 267 5.38 19.21 24.26
CA LEU A 267 4.98 20.43 23.57
C LEU A 267 3.85 21.16 24.34
N PRO A 268 3.99 22.47 24.60
CA PRO A 268 2.95 23.25 25.27
C PRO A 268 1.60 23.22 24.54
N SER A 269 1.61 23.14 23.21
CA SER A 269 0.41 23.03 22.38
C SER A 269 -0.43 21.77 22.65
N MET A 270 0.15 20.74 23.29
CA MET A 270 -0.52 19.50 23.65
C MET A 270 -1.21 19.52 25.02
N ASN A 271 -1.20 20.63 25.75
CA ASN A 271 -1.87 20.75 27.04
C ASN A 271 -3.36 20.43 26.95
N ILE A 272 -3.99 20.64 25.79
CA ILE A 272 -5.41 20.31 25.54
C ILE A 272 -5.74 18.83 25.76
N ILE A 273 -4.74 17.95 25.65
CA ILE A 273 -4.84 16.50 25.92
C ILE A 273 -4.07 16.11 27.18
N ASN A 274 -3.80 17.06 28.09
CA ASN A 274 -3.00 16.88 29.31
C ASN A 274 -1.58 16.34 29.05
N ASN A 275 -1.01 16.61 27.88
CA ASN A 275 0.28 16.11 27.44
C ASN A 275 0.39 14.56 27.50
N ASP A 276 -0.70 13.84 27.33
CA ASP A 276 -0.75 12.38 27.38
C ASP A 276 -1.45 11.80 26.13
N ILE A 277 -0.68 11.72 25.04
CA ILE A 277 -1.16 11.19 23.76
C ILE A 277 -1.41 9.67 23.80
N LEU A 278 -0.82 8.97 24.78
CA LEU A 278 -1.00 7.52 24.95
C LEU A 278 -2.07 7.16 25.98
N SER A 279 -2.86 8.14 26.44
CA SER A 279 -3.97 7.87 27.36
C SER A 279 -5.03 6.94 26.75
N LYS A 280 -5.72 6.19 27.60
CA LYS A 280 -6.83 5.29 27.19
C LYS A 280 -7.96 6.02 26.46
N ASN A 281 -8.14 7.32 26.74
CA ASN A 281 -9.15 8.13 26.07
C ASN A 281 -8.77 8.48 24.63
N VAL A 282 -7.47 8.54 24.34
CA VAL A 282 -6.90 8.84 23.03
C VAL A 282 -6.73 7.57 22.20
N LEU A 283 -6.20 6.51 22.80
CA LEU A 283 -5.92 5.26 22.11
C LEU A 283 -7.21 4.52 21.71
N TYR A 284 -7.17 3.94 20.51
CA TYR A 284 -8.17 3.01 20.00
C TYR A 284 -7.47 1.83 19.34
N LYS A 285 -7.46 0.69 20.04
CA LYS A 285 -6.84 -0.53 19.52
C LYS A 285 -7.77 -1.22 18.54
N LEU A 286 -7.25 -1.56 17.36
CA LEU A 286 -7.93 -2.37 16.37
C LEU A 286 -7.34 -3.78 16.39
N ASP A 287 -8.15 -4.77 16.78
CA ASP A 287 -7.76 -6.18 16.87
C ASP A 287 -8.07 -6.94 15.57
N ASN A 288 -7.58 -8.18 15.46
CA ASN A 288 -7.94 -9.10 14.39
C ASN A 288 -9.44 -9.45 14.43
N PHE A 289 -9.93 -10.22 13.45
CA PHE A 289 -11.32 -10.67 13.48
C PHE A 289 -11.50 -11.81 14.48
N ALA A 290 -12.54 -11.72 15.30
CA ALA A 290 -13.03 -12.88 16.01
C ALA A 290 -13.57 -13.92 15.00
N SER A 291 -13.47 -15.22 15.33
CA SER A 291 -13.92 -16.29 14.42
C SER A 291 -15.37 -16.14 13.93
N PRO A 292 -16.36 -15.73 14.76
CA PRO A 292 -17.72 -15.48 14.29
C PRO A 292 -17.82 -14.33 13.29
N ASP A 293 -17.05 -13.24 13.49
CA ASP A 293 -17.03 -12.08 12.61
C ASP A 293 -16.38 -12.44 11.27
N ALA A 294 -15.26 -13.20 11.28
CA ALA A 294 -14.63 -13.71 10.08
C ALA A 294 -15.59 -14.64 9.29
N LYS A 295 -16.32 -15.54 9.96
CA LYS A 295 -17.33 -16.40 9.33
C LYS A 295 -18.42 -15.56 8.65
N SER A 296 -18.96 -14.57 9.36
CA SER A 296 -20.00 -13.68 8.83
C SER A 296 -19.50 -12.88 7.62
N LEU A 297 -18.27 -12.41 7.65
CA LEU A 297 -17.63 -11.71 6.54
C LEU A 297 -17.50 -12.61 5.31
N ILE A 298 -16.96 -13.82 5.47
CA ILE A 298 -16.80 -14.78 4.37
C ILE A 298 -18.17 -15.09 3.75
N GLN A 299 -19.17 -15.41 4.57
CA GLN A 299 -20.54 -15.69 4.11
C GLN A 299 -21.12 -14.52 3.31
N ARG A 300 -20.88 -13.27 3.76
CA ARG A 300 -21.38 -12.11 3.05
C ARG A 300 -20.66 -11.88 1.74
N LEU A 301 -19.32 -11.91 1.73
CA LEU A 301 -18.52 -11.75 0.50
C LEU A 301 -18.90 -12.77 -0.56
N THR A 302 -19.07 -14.02 -0.16
CA THR A 302 -19.42 -15.11 -1.08
C THR A 302 -20.89 -15.11 -1.49
N LYS A 303 -21.81 -14.64 -0.63
CA LYS A 303 -23.25 -14.55 -0.96
C LYS A 303 -23.53 -13.51 -2.06
N HIS A 304 -22.77 -12.43 -2.10
CA HIS A 304 -22.94 -11.34 -3.06
C HIS A 304 -22.03 -11.44 -4.28
N SER A 305 -21.31 -12.56 -4.40
CA SER A 305 -20.44 -12.85 -5.55
C SER A 305 -20.87 -14.14 -6.24
N ASN A 306 -20.34 -14.40 -7.42
CA ASN A 306 -20.50 -15.68 -8.11
C ASN A 306 -19.67 -16.81 -7.49
N PHE A 307 -18.92 -16.52 -6.43
CA PHE A 307 -18.05 -17.47 -5.73
C PHE A 307 -18.70 -17.93 -4.43
N HIS A 308 -19.39 -19.06 -4.48
CA HIS A 308 -20.13 -19.60 -3.35
C HIS A 308 -19.33 -20.69 -2.66
N LEU A 309 -19.17 -20.59 -1.33
CA LEU A 309 -18.50 -21.59 -0.50
C LEU A 309 -19.51 -22.41 0.30
N GLU A 310 -19.26 -23.71 0.44
CA GLU A 310 -20.03 -24.59 1.34
C GLU A 310 -19.91 -24.14 2.80
N ALA A 311 -20.97 -24.27 3.59
CA ALA A 311 -21.02 -23.89 4.99
C ALA A 311 -19.96 -24.65 5.84
N SER A 312 -19.80 -25.95 5.60
CA SER A 312 -18.78 -26.80 6.23
C SER A 312 -17.36 -26.35 5.89
N PHE A 313 -17.15 -25.93 4.64
CA PHE A 313 -15.87 -25.40 4.21
C PHE A 313 -15.55 -24.06 4.89
N ILE A 314 -16.51 -23.13 5.00
CA ILE A 314 -16.31 -21.86 5.71
C ILE A 314 -15.90 -22.10 7.16
N GLU A 315 -16.53 -23.07 7.84
CA GLU A 315 -16.16 -23.41 9.22
C GLU A 315 -14.74 -23.93 9.33
N ARG A 316 -14.34 -24.84 8.45
CA ARG A 316 -12.98 -25.38 8.39
C ARG A 316 -11.96 -24.30 8.08
N LEU A 317 -12.23 -23.46 7.10
CA LEU A 317 -11.35 -22.33 6.72
C LEU A 317 -11.12 -21.39 7.90
N VAL A 318 -12.18 -21.00 8.62
CA VAL A 318 -12.05 -20.15 9.81
C VAL A 318 -11.25 -20.83 10.92
N GLN A 319 -11.43 -22.14 11.14
CA GLN A 319 -10.61 -22.90 12.10
C GLN A 319 -9.14 -22.88 11.72
N ASP A 320 -8.81 -23.15 10.46
CA ASP A 320 -7.42 -23.17 9.99
C ASP A 320 -6.77 -21.79 10.06
N LEU A 321 -7.49 -20.72 9.73
CA LEU A 321 -7.01 -19.34 9.83
C LEU A 321 -6.81 -18.88 11.28
N SER A 322 -7.65 -19.33 12.22
CA SER A 322 -7.58 -18.96 13.64
C SER A 322 -6.68 -19.86 14.48
N ALA A 323 -6.20 -20.99 13.95
CA ALA A 323 -5.51 -22.05 14.72
C ALA A 323 -4.32 -21.58 15.54
N LYS A 324 -3.55 -20.61 15.02
CA LYS A 324 -2.33 -20.14 15.67
C LYS A 324 -2.56 -19.11 16.79
N TYR A 325 -3.60 -18.26 16.66
CA TYR A 325 -3.79 -17.09 17.52
C TYR A 325 -5.19 -16.99 18.15
N GLY A 326 -6.11 -17.89 17.83
CA GLY A 326 -7.52 -17.82 18.25
C GLY A 326 -8.34 -16.77 17.48
N GLU A 327 -7.70 -15.99 16.61
CA GLU A 327 -8.26 -14.89 15.84
C GLU A 327 -7.83 -15.00 14.38
N VAL A 328 -8.66 -14.47 13.47
CA VAL A 328 -8.38 -14.47 12.02
C VAL A 328 -7.76 -13.15 11.60
N ARG A 329 -6.58 -13.21 11.04
CA ARG A 329 -5.92 -12.03 10.47
C ARG A 329 -6.60 -11.61 9.16
N PRO A 330 -7.09 -10.36 9.04
CA PRO A 330 -7.78 -9.90 7.83
C PRO A 330 -6.97 -10.09 6.55
N ILE A 331 -5.67 -9.82 6.59
CA ILE A 331 -4.80 -9.98 5.43
C ILE A 331 -4.63 -11.44 5.01
N GLU A 332 -4.48 -12.35 5.97
CA GLU A 332 -4.35 -13.78 5.69
C GLU A 332 -5.64 -14.31 5.04
N LEU A 333 -6.81 -13.88 5.55
CA LEU A 333 -8.09 -14.20 4.95
C LEU A 333 -8.20 -13.71 3.50
N GLN A 334 -7.74 -12.49 3.21
CA GLN A 334 -7.81 -11.92 1.87
C GLN A 334 -6.86 -12.63 0.88
N VAL A 335 -5.64 -12.95 1.31
CA VAL A 335 -4.65 -13.67 0.48
C VAL A 335 -5.13 -15.09 0.18
N VAL A 336 -5.53 -15.82 1.22
CA VAL A 336 -6.04 -17.21 1.08
C VAL A 336 -7.34 -17.21 0.27
N GLY A 337 -8.26 -16.30 0.55
CA GLY A 337 -9.53 -16.19 -0.17
C GLY A 337 -9.35 -15.86 -1.66
N ALA A 338 -8.43 -14.95 -1.99
CA ALA A 338 -8.11 -14.62 -3.38
C ALA A 338 -7.56 -15.85 -4.14
N GLN A 339 -6.71 -16.66 -3.48
CA GLN A 339 -6.16 -17.86 -4.09
C GLN A 339 -7.22 -18.96 -4.22
N LEU A 340 -8.08 -19.15 -3.21
CA LEU A 340 -9.23 -20.06 -3.30
C LEU A 340 -10.11 -19.74 -4.51
N GLN A 341 -10.35 -18.46 -4.76
CA GLN A 341 -11.15 -18.02 -5.89
C GLN A 341 -10.40 -18.20 -7.23
N THR A 342 -9.12 -17.93 -7.30
CA THR A 342 -8.29 -18.16 -8.50
C THR A 342 -8.28 -19.64 -8.87
N ASP A 343 -8.15 -20.54 -7.87
CA ASP A 343 -8.13 -21.99 -8.07
C ASP A 343 -9.55 -22.61 -8.16
N ASN A 344 -10.59 -21.79 -8.05
CA ASN A 344 -12.00 -22.21 -8.03
C ASN A 344 -12.29 -23.30 -6.97
N ILE A 345 -11.69 -23.18 -5.78
CA ILE A 345 -11.90 -24.09 -4.65
C ILE A 345 -13.13 -23.65 -3.87
N THR A 346 -14.24 -24.37 -4.00
CA THR A 346 -15.54 -24.00 -3.41
C THR A 346 -16.08 -25.02 -2.41
N THR A 347 -15.55 -26.26 -2.41
CA THR A 347 -16.00 -27.35 -1.54
C THR A 347 -14.94 -27.74 -0.52
N LEU A 348 -15.37 -28.31 0.62
CA LEU A 348 -14.47 -28.79 1.66
C LEU A 348 -13.48 -29.83 1.12
N VAL A 349 -13.96 -30.78 0.30
CA VAL A 349 -13.13 -31.84 -0.29
C VAL A 349 -12.04 -31.25 -1.18
N SER A 350 -12.38 -30.27 -2.03
CA SER A 350 -11.39 -29.60 -2.89
C SER A 350 -10.36 -28.83 -2.06
N TYR A 351 -10.77 -28.23 -0.94
CA TYR A 351 -9.89 -27.53 -0.03
C TYR A 351 -8.90 -28.48 0.65
N GLU A 352 -9.37 -29.59 1.21
CA GLU A 352 -8.53 -30.60 1.84
C GLU A 352 -7.52 -31.22 0.85
N ASN A 353 -7.92 -31.42 -0.39
CA ASN A 353 -7.04 -31.91 -1.46
C ASN A 353 -6.04 -30.85 -1.94
N SER A 354 -6.30 -29.56 -1.73
CA SER A 354 -5.41 -28.47 -2.16
C SER A 354 -4.17 -28.31 -1.26
N GLY A 355 -4.12 -29.02 -0.15
CA GLY A 355 -3.08 -28.90 0.87
C GLY A 355 -3.41 -27.87 1.95
N PRO A 356 -2.50 -27.65 2.90
CA PRO A 356 -2.70 -26.70 3.98
C PRO A 356 -2.75 -25.26 3.44
N LYS A 357 -3.30 -24.32 4.24
CA LYS A 357 -3.42 -22.90 3.85
C LYS A 357 -2.11 -22.25 3.40
N GLU A 358 -0.98 -22.74 3.89
CA GLU A 358 0.37 -22.29 3.52
C GLU A 358 0.66 -22.52 2.03
N GLU A 359 0.14 -23.60 1.45
CA GLU A 359 0.26 -23.85 0.01
C GLU A 359 -0.55 -22.85 -0.84
N LEU A 360 -1.69 -22.38 -0.32
CA LEU A 360 -2.47 -21.32 -0.98
C LEU A 360 -1.71 -19.99 -0.99
N VAL A 361 -1.09 -19.65 0.14
CA VAL A 361 -0.25 -18.44 0.23
C VAL A 361 0.95 -18.52 -0.70
N LYS A 362 1.58 -19.68 -0.80
CA LYS A 362 2.69 -19.93 -1.72
C LYS A 362 2.27 -19.75 -3.18
N ARG A 363 1.10 -20.25 -3.56
CA ARG A 363 0.55 -20.05 -4.91
C ARG A 363 0.25 -18.59 -5.20
N TYR A 364 -0.32 -17.85 -4.23
CA TYR A 364 -0.55 -16.42 -4.35
C TYR A 364 0.75 -15.64 -4.58
N MET A 365 1.79 -15.92 -3.78
CA MET A 365 3.09 -15.29 -3.94
C MET A 365 3.74 -15.63 -5.29
N LYS A 366 3.59 -16.88 -5.74
CA LYS A 366 4.06 -17.33 -7.04
C LYS A 366 3.35 -16.58 -8.18
N GLU A 367 2.04 -16.39 -8.10
CA GLU A 367 1.28 -15.60 -9.08
C GLU A 367 1.83 -14.17 -9.21
N VAL A 368 2.11 -13.51 -8.08
CA VAL A 368 2.68 -12.15 -8.11
C VAL A 368 4.10 -12.13 -8.71
N VAL A 369 4.91 -13.16 -8.45
CA VAL A 369 6.23 -13.31 -9.08
C VAL A 369 6.10 -13.55 -10.59
N GLU A 370 5.14 -14.38 -11.01
CA GLU A 370 4.85 -14.63 -12.43
C GLU A 370 4.38 -13.36 -13.14
N ASP A 371 3.63 -12.49 -12.48
CA ASP A 371 3.21 -11.19 -13.03
C ASP A 371 4.40 -10.27 -13.38
N CYS A 372 5.58 -10.52 -12.82
CA CYS A 372 6.81 -9.81 -13.21
C CYS A 372 7.40 -10.25 -14.56
N GLY A 373 6.89 -11.34 -15.16
CA GLY A 373 7.40 -11.94 -16.39
C GLY A 373 8.52 -12.95 -16.17
N ASP A 374 8.65 -13.93 -17.08
CA ASP A 374 9.58 -15.03 -16.94
C ASP A 374 11.06 -14.60 -16.83
N ILE A 375 11.42 -13.54 -17.56
CA ILE A 375 12.78 -12.98 -17.55
C ILE A 375 13.14 -12.40 -16.17
N ASN A 376 12.16 -11.87 -15.46
CA ASN A 376 12.35 -11.20 -14.16
C ASN A 376 12.10 -12.11 -12.95
N ARG A 377 11.64 -13.36 -13.16
CA ARG A 377 11.24 -14.28 -12.09
C ARG A 377 12.31 -14.47 -11.02
N GLN A 378 13.54 -14.73 -11.43
CA GLN A 378 14.66 -14.95 -10.48
C GLN A 378 14.96 -13.70 -9.65
N VAL A 379 14.96 -12.54 -10.30
CA VAL A 379 15.14 -11.24 -9.61
C VAL A 379 14.01 -11.00 -8.63
N ALA A 380 12.77 -11.29 -9.02
CA ALA A 380 11.59 -11.12 -8.18
C ALA A 380 11.64 -12.02 -6.92
N GLU A 381 11.99 -13.31 -7.06
CA GLU A 381 12.15 -14.22 -5.93
C GLU A 381 13.25 -13.75 -4.96
N LEU A 382 14.39 -13.29 -5.49
CA LEU A 382 15.50 -12.79 -4.68
C LEU A 382 15.17 -11.47 -3.97
N ILE A 383 14.45 -10.54 -4.62
CA ILE A 383 14.01 -9.30 -3.99
C ILE A 383 13.09 -9.59 -2.81
N LEU A 384 12.12 -10.50 -2.96
CA LEU A 384 11.26 -10.92 -1.84
C LEU A 384 12.08 -11.44 -0.67
N TYR A 385 13.07 -12.29 -0.95
CA TYR A 385 13.97 -12.83 0.07
C TYR A 385 14.80 -11.72 0.74
N LEU A 386 15.37 -10.81 -0.04
CA LEU A 386 16.18 -9.70 0.46
C LEU A 386 15.37 -8.69 1.31
N LEU A 387 14.05 -8.63 1.13
CA LEU A 387 13.13 -7.83 1.95
C LEU A 387 12.71 -8.55 3.25
N THR A 388 13.36 -9.68 3.58
CA THR A 388 13.21 -10.39 4.84
C THR A 388 14.56 -10.53 5.55
N ASP A 389 14.53 -10.80 6.85
CA ASP A 389 15.72 -11.18 7.61
C ASP A 389 15.59 -12.59 8.21
N GLU A 390 16.66 -13.09 8.82
CA GLU A 390 16.70 -14.42 9.44
C GLU A 390 15.71 -14.60 10.61
N LYS A 391 15.23 -13.49 11.17
CA LYS A 391 14.23 -13.48 12.26
C LYS A 391 12.80 -13.44 11.73
N GLY A 392 12.61 -13.44 10.40
CA GLY A 392 11.29 -13.27 9.76
C GLY A 392 10.74 -11.85 9.91
N THR A 393 11.62 -10.86 10.14
CA THR A 393 11.22 -9.45 10.15
C THR A 393 11.37 -8.81 8.77
N ARG A 394 10.93 -7.57 8.62
CA ARG A 394 10.83 -6.83 7.37
C ARG A 394 11.82 -5.65 7.38
N PRO A 395 13.09 -5.86 6.98
CA PRO A 395 14.03 -4.77 6.90
C PRO A 395 13.57 -3.71 5.88
N LEU A 396 13.84 -2.46 6.19
CA LEU A 396 13.72 -1.34 5.27
C LEU A 396 14.96 -1.31 4.40
N LYS A 397 14.80 -1.33 3.07
CA LYS A 397 15.91 -1.27 2.13
C LYS A 397 15.67 -0.24 1.05
N THR A 398 16.71 0.55 0.75
CA THR A 398 16.71 1.42 -0.42
C THR A 398 16.88 0.60 -1.70
N ARG A 399 16.51 1.19 -2.83
CA ARG A 399 16.76 0.60 -4.14
C ARG A 399 18.25 0.24 -4.34
N SER A 400 19.14 1.14 -3.94
CA SER A 400 20.60 0.95 -4.07
C SER A 400 21.12 -0.18 -3.18
N GLU A 401 20.57 -0.37 -1.99
CA GLU A 401 20.89 -1.50 -1.11
C GLU A 401 20.41 -2.81 -1.71
N LEU A 402 19.20 -2.87 -2.25
CA LEU A 402 18.69 -4.06 -2.95
C LEU A 402 19.55 -4.41 -4.16
N GLU A 403 19.94 -3.42 -4.97
CA GLU A 403 20.81 -3.59 -6.11
C GLU A 403 22.20 -4.13 -5.70
N ARG A 404 22.80 -3.56 -4.65
CA ARG A 404 24.08 -4.03 -4.08
C ARG A 404 23.98 -5.47 -3.58
N ASP A 405 22.90 -5.79 -2.85
CA ASP A 405 22.71 -7.12 -2.28
C ASP A 405 22.44 -8.17 -3.38
N LEU A 406 21.70 -7.81 -4.44
CA LEU A 406 21.53 -8.65 -5.64
C LEU A 406 22.87 -8.92 -6.35
N ARG A 407 23.72 -7.89 -6.52
CA ARG A 407 25.07 -8.05 -7.08
C ARG A 407 25.93 -8.96 -6.23
N ALA A 408 25.85 -8.87 -4.90
CA ALA A 408 26.59 -9.74 -3.99
C ALA A 408 26.17 -11.22 -4.10
N LEU A 409 24.92 -11.49 -4.52
CA LEU A 409 24.41 -12.84 -4.78
C LEU A 409 24.82 -13.41 -6.14
N SER A 410 25.70 -12.73 -6.89
CA SER A 410 26.26 -13.17 -8.18
C SER A 410 25.42 -12.86 -9.43
N LEU A 411 24.57 -11.87 -9.37
CA LEU A 411 23.72 -11.40 -10.48
C LEU A 411 24.35 -10.21 -11.24
N GLU A 412 25.66 -10.20 -11.47
CA GLU A 412 26.32 -9.07 -12.17
C GLU A 412 25.75 -8.82 -13.58
N ASP A 413 25.32 -9.86 -14.29
CA ASP A 413 24.74 -9.72 -15.62
C ASP A 413 23.31 -9.15 -15.62
N LEU A 414 22.53 -9.41 -14.55
CA LEU A 414 21.18 -8.87 -14.39
C LEU A 414 21.19 -7.38 -14.00
N SER A 415 22.32 -6.88 -13.48
CA SER A 415 22.47 -5.47 -13.10
C SER A 415 22.67 -4.52 -14.29
N LYS A 416 22.90 -5.02 -15.50
CA LYS A 416 22.98 -4.18 -16.72
C LYS A 416 21.62 -3.64 -17.14
N GLU A 417 20.52 -4.25 -16.67
CA GLU A 417 19.17 -3.78 -16.90
C GLU A 417 18.58 -3.19 -15.62
N THR A 418 19.01 -1.98 -15.29
CA THR A 418 18.46 -1.15 -14.21
C THR A 418 16.92 -1.14 -14.19
N ASN A 419 16.31 -1.36 -15.35
CA ASN A 419 14.87 -1.40 -15.55
C ASN A 419 14.18 -2.63 -14.92
N GLN A 420 14.87 -3.78 -14.76
CA GLN A 420 14.25 -5.00 -14.21
C GLN A 420 13.93 -4.86 -12.71
N LEU A 421 14.88 -4.33 -11.92
CA LEU A 421 14.67 -4.09 -10.50
C LEU A 421 13.51 -3.13 -10.28
N ASP A 422 13.45 -2.03 -11.04
CA ASP A 422 12.40 -1.02 -10.92
C ASP A 422 11.04 -1.59 -11.34
N LEU A 423 10.98 -2.41 -12.38
CA LEU A 423 9.76 -3.08 -12.80
C LEU A 423 9.22 -3.99 -11.69
N VAL A 424 10.07 -4.87 -11.15
CA VAL A 424 9.67 -5.81 -10.09
C VAL A 424 9.20 -5.08 -8.84
N LEU A 425 9.94 -4.06 -8.40
CA LEU A 425 9.56 -3.26 -7.24
C LEU A 425 8.21 -2.55 -7.45
N ARG A 426 7.95 -2.00 -8.65
CA ARG A 426 6.66 -1.38 -8.96
C ARG A 426 5.52 -2.39 -8.93
N ILE A 427 5.67 -3.56 -9.54
CA ILE A 427 4.65 -4.61 -9.50
C ILE A 427 4.38 -5.04 -8.06
N PHE A 428 5.42 -5.23 -7.23
CA PHE A 428 5.25 -5.61 -5.83
C PHE A 428 4.54 -4.53 -4.99
N VAL A 429 4.83 -3.25 -5.27
CA VAL A 429 4.13 -2.13 -4.62
C VAL A 429 2.66 -2.08 -5.05
N GLU A 430 2.39 -2.18 -6.34
CA GLU A 430 1.03 -2.17 -6.87
C GLU A 430 0.24 -3.45 -6.51
N ALA A 431 0.91 -4.60 -6.34
CA ALA A 431 0.32 -5.83 -5.80
C ALA A 431 -0.02 -5.73 -4.31
N GLY A 432 0.47 -4.71 -3.61
CA GLY A 432 0.26 -4.53 -2.17
C GLY A 432 1.05 -5.48 -1.29
N ILE A 433 2.10 -6.15 -1.80
CA ILE A 433 3.00 -6.99 -1.01
C ILE A 433 4.23 -6.25 -0.50
N VAL A 434 4.61 -5.15 -1.16
CA VAL A 434 5.68 -4.23 -0.76
C VAL A 434 5.11 -2.83 -0.61
N VAL A 435 5.55 -2.09 0.38
CA VAL A 435 5.27 -0.66 0.53
C VAL A 435 6.50 0.14 0.13
N LEU A 436 6.27 1.19 -0.65
CA LEU A 436 7.25 2.23 -0.92
C LEU A 436 7.09 3.33 0.13
N ILE A 437 8.15 3.61 0.84
CA ILE A 437 8.22 4.64 1.88
C ILE A 437 9.09 5.76 1.35
N PRO A 438 8.50 6.91 1.00
CA PRO A 438 9.26 8.08 0.56
C PRO A 438 10.17 8.57 1.69
N GLU A 439 11.47 8.65 1.44
CA GLU A 439 12.46 9.10 2.41
C GLU A 439 13.57 9.91 1.70
N ASN A 440 14.19 10.85 2.39
CA ASN A 440 15.34 11.59 1.89
C ASN A 440 16.62 11.05 2.57
N PRO A 441 17.69 10.67 1.86
CA PRO A 441 17.96 10.96 0.44
C PRO A 441 17.41 9.95 -0.58
N ALA A 442 16.82 8.85 -0.17
CA ALA A 442 16.31 7.82 -1.11
C ALA A 442 15.14 7.05 -0.52
N ASP A 443 14.16 6.77 -1.37
CA ASP A 443 12.99 5.96 -1.03
C ASP A 443 13.38 4.56 -0.54
N ARG A 444 12.59 4.01 0.39
CA ARG A 444 12.78 2.67 0.94
C ARG A 444 11.61 1.74 0.62
N TYR A 445 11.93 0.47 0.54
CA TYR A 445 11.01 -0.62 0.28
C TYR A 445 10.96 -1.56 1.47
N GLN A 446 9.76 -2.03 1.81
CA GLN A 446 9.52 -2.98 2.88
C GLN A 446 8.36 -3.90 2.52
N LEU A 447 8.37 -5.16 2.95
CA LEU A 447 7.17 -6.01 2.87
C LEU A 447 6.04 -5.39 3.70
N VAL A 448 4.82 -5.41 3.18
CA VAL A 448 3.66 -4.79 3.85
C VAL A 448 3.31 -5.52 5.15
N HIS A 449 3.51 -6.84 5.21
CA HIS A 449 3.06 -7.67 6.32
C HIS A 449 4.13 -8.62 6.86
N ASP A 450 4.31 -8.66 8.19
CA ASP A 450 5.22 -9.61 8.87
C ASP A 450 4.86 -11.07 8.57
N TYR A 451 3.57 -11.35 8.32
CA TYR A 451 3.11 -12.66 7.92
C TYR A 451 3.80 -13.15 6.63
N LEU A 452 3.95 -12.29 5.63
CA LEU A 452 4.64 -12.63 4.38
C LEU A 452 6.14 -12.85 4.60
N ALA A 453 6.77 -12.04 5.46
CA ALA A 453 8.18 -12.18 5.77
C ALA A 453 8.48 -13.52 6.46
N ALA A 454 7.71 -13.88 7.49
CA ALA A 454 7.82 -15.17 8.15
C ALA A 454 7.61 -16.34 7.17
N PHE A 455 6.59 -16.24 6.31
CA PHE A 455 6.30 -17.24 5.30
C PHE A 455 7.45 -17.42 4.30
N ILE A 456 8.02 -16.32 3.76
CA ILE A 456 9.15 -16.35 2.82
C ILE A 456 10.35 -17.04 3.46
N GLN A 457 10.66 -16.75 4.72
CA GLN A 457 11.77 -17.37 5.45
C GLN A 457 11.55 -18.85 5.71
N GLU A 458 10.37 -19.25 6.17
CA GLU A 458 10.08 -20.64 6.53
C GLU A 458 10.00 -21.55 5.29
N GLN A 459 9.31 -21.09 4.24
CA GLN A 459 8.94 -21.94 3.10
C GLN A 459 9.86 -21.78 1.88
N GLN A 460 10.40 -20.60 1.63
CA GLN A 460 11.18 -20.34 0.43
C GLN A 460 12.71 -20.39 0.65
N LYS A 461 13.19 -20.27 1.88
CA LYS A 461 14.63 -20.28 2.20
C LYS A 461 15.42 -21.44 1.56
N PRO A 462 14.95 -22.71 1.59
CA PRO A 462 15.68 -23.81 0.95
C PRO A 462 15.86 -23.61 -0.56
N ARG A 463 14.77 -23.26 -1.26
CA ARG A 463 14.77 -23.01 -2.70
C ARG A 463 15.64 -21.82 -3.09
N ILE A 464 15.58 -20.73 -2.33
CA ILE A 464 16.41 -19.55 -2.56
C ILE A 464 17.90 -19.88 -2.38
N ASN A 465 18.26 -20.68 -1.38
CA ASN A 465 19.65 -21.13 -1.18
C ASN A 465 20.14 -21.99 -2.35
N GLU A 466 19.30 -22.87 -2.92
CA GLU A 466 19.62 -23.62 -4.13
C GLU A 466 19.83 -22.69 -5.32
N LEU A 467 18.92 -21.74 -5.55
CA LEU A 467 19.03 -20.73 -6.59
C LEU A 467 20.32 -19.91 -6.48
N ILE A 468 20.66 -19.44 -5.27
CA ILE A 468 21.90 -18.71 -5.02
C ILE A 468 23.13 -19.61 -5.33
N ALA A 469 23.10 -20.89 -5.00
CA ALA A 469 24.19 -21.83 -5.28
C ALA A 469 24.35 -22.07 -6.79
N GLU A 470 23.25 -22.21 -7.54
CA GLU A 470 23.23 -22.33 -8.98
C GLU A 470 23.81 -21.07 -9.65
N LEU A 471 23.37 -19.90 -9.28
CA LEU A 471 23.86 -18.62 -9.81
C LEU A 471 25.36 -18.43 -9.54
N LYS A 472 25.85 -18.81 -8.36
CA LYS A 472 27.29 -18.81 -8.05
C LYS A 472 28.08 -19.78 -8.92
N LYS A 473 27.52 -20.95 -9.22
CA LYS A 473 28.16 -21.95 -10.10
C LYS A 473 28.25 -21.44 -11.54
N GLU A 474 27.16 -20.87 -12.06
CA GLU A 474 27.16 -20.28 -13.40
C GLU A 474 28.16 -19.13 -13.53
N ARG A 475 28.21 -18.22 -12.54
CA ARG A 475 29.20 -17.14 -12.51
C ARG A 475 30.64 -17.67 -12.58
N ASN A 476 30.95 -18.68 -11.78
CA ASN A 476 32.28 -19.26 -11.78
C ASN A 476 32.62 -19.90 -13.14
N GLN A 477 31.63 -20.52 -13.80
CA GLN A 477 31.82 -21.08 -15.14
C GLN A 477 32.06 -19.99 -16.19
N ARG A 478 31.31 -18.88 -16.15
CA ARG A 478 31.51 -17.73 -17.05
C ARG A 478 32.87 -17.09 -16.85
N LYS A 479 33.28 -16.81 -15.60
CA LYS A 479 34.65 -16.29 -15.32
C LYS A 479 35.75 -17.20 -15.88
N LEU A 480 35.60 -18.52 -15.72
CA LEU A 480 36.55 -19.47 -16.24
C LEU A 480 36.62 -19.46 -17.79
N SER A 481 35.49 -19.24 -18.46
CA SER A 481 35.41 -19.12 -19.91
C SER A 481 36.01 -17.79 -20.42
N GLU A 482 35.74 -16.69 -19.73
CA GLU A 482 36.31 -15.37 -20.02
C GLU A 482 37.84 -15.36 -19.83
N ASP A 483 38.33 -15.96 -18.76
CA ASP A 483 39.78 -16.11 -18.53
C ASP A 483 40.47 -16.95 -19.64
N LYS A 484 39.82 -18.03 -20.09
CA LYS A 484 40.29 -18.81 -21.22
C LYS A 484 40.32 -17.98 -22.51
N LEU A 485 39.26 -17.22 -22.78
CA LEU A 485 39.16 -16.35 -23.95
C LEU A 485 40.25 -15.26 -23.91
N ASN A 486 40.42 -14.59 -22.78
CA ASN A 486 41.45 -13.57 -22.58
C ASN A 486 42.87 -14.12 -22.78
N ARG A 487 43.15 -15.34 -22.32
CA ARG A 487 44.46 -16.03 -22.58
C ARG A 487 44.66 -16.31 -24.06
N ILE A 488 43.59 -16.67 -24.79
CA ILE A 488 43.67 -16.89 -26.24
C ILE A 488 43.93 -15.55 -26.93
N TYR A 489 43.22 -14.48 -26.59
CA TYR A 489 43.45 -13.14 -27.13
C TYR A 489 44.87 -12.64 -26.89
N GLN A 490 45.43 -12.83 -25.70
CA GLN A 490 46.82 -12.47 -25.39
C GLN A 490 47.83 -13.23 -26.25
N LYS A 491 47.61 -14.55 -26.47
CA LYS A 491 48.47 -15.38 -27.34
C LYS A 491 48.39 -14.93 -28.79
N VAL A 492 47.19 -14.62 -29.30
CA VAL A 492 46.99 -14.12 -30.66
C VAL A 492 47.64 -12.76 -30.84
N LEU A 493 47.47 -11.85 -29.87
CA LEU A 493 48.11 -10.54 -29.90
C LEU A 493 49.64 -10.64 -29.91
N LEU A 494 50.20 -11.51 -29.08
CA LEU A 494 51.65 -11.75 -29.03
C LEU A 494 52.15 -12.30 -30.36
N ALA A 495 51.48 -13.29 -30.96
CA ALA A 495 51.82 -13.84 -32.26
C ALA A 495 51.77 -12.77 -33.38
N ALA A 496 50.75 -11.90 -33.36
CA ALA A 496 50.64 -10.80 -34.30
C ALA A 496 51.78 -9.77 -34.16
N LEU A 497 52.18 -9.45 -32.93
CA LEU A 497 53.31 -8.54 -32.67
C LEU A 497 54.64 -9.15 -33.15
N VAL A 498 54.87 -10.46 -32.95
CA VAL A 498 56.06 -11.16 -33.44
C VAL A 498 56.06 -11.18 -34.97
N ALA A 499 54.94 -11.49 -35.62
CA ALA A 499 54.81 -11.46 -37.07
C ALA A 499 55.10 -10.06 -37.65
N LEU A 500 54.58 -9.01 -37.01
CA LEU A 500 54.84 -7.62 -37.39
C LEU A 500 56.34 -7.27 -37.25
N GLY A 501 56.98 -7.71 -36.17
CA GLY A 501 58.42 -7.55 -35.96
C GLY A 501 59.25 -8.23 -37.07
N ILE A 502 58.88 -9.42 -37.47
CA ILE A 502 59.55 -10.15 -38.59
C ILE A 502 59.36 -9.38 -39.91
N ILE A 503 58.18 -8.88 -40.19
CA ILE A 503 57.89 -8.11 -41.41
C ILE A 503 58.73 -6.83 -41.45
N ILE A 504 58.85 -6.10 -40.34
CA ILE A 504 59.65 -4.90 -40.24
C ILE A 504 61.11 -5.18 -40.43
N THR A 505 61.65 -6.27 -39.85
CA THR A 505 63.04 -6.66 -40.02
C THR A 505 63.34 -7.06 -41.46
N LEU A 506 62.44 -7.82 -42.10
CA LEU A 506 62.58 -8.18 -43.52
C LEU A 506 62.55 -6.94 -44.44
N ALA A 507 61.62 -6.00 -44.16
CA ALA A 507 61.56 -4.75 -44.90
C ALA A 507 62.84 -3.88 -44.73
N ALA A 508 63.41 -3.82 -43.53
CA ALA A 508 64.63 -3.12 -43.26
C ALA A 508 65.86 -3.78 -44.04
N VAL A 509 65.91 -5.08 -44.06
CA VAL A 509 66.95 -5.85 -44.83
C VAL A 509 66.84 -5.60 -46.34
N THR A 510 65.58 -5.62 -46.87
CA THR A 510 65.36 -5.36 -48.31
C THR A 510 65.71 -3.94 -48.73
N ILE A 511 65.44 -2.95 -47.86
CA ILE A 511 65.83 -1.56 -48.10
C ILE A 511 67.32 -1.39 -48.00
N GLY A 512 68.01 -2.08 -47.08
CA GLY A 512 69.47 -2.09 -46.98
C GLY A 512 70.17 -2.65 -48.24
N PHE A 513 69.66 -3.71 -48.81
CA PHE A 513 70.17 -4.27 -50.06
C PHE A 513 69.83 -3.42 -51.29
N ALA A 514 68.88 -2.50 -51.25
CA ALA A 514 68.59 -1.60 -52.38
C ALA A 514 69.46 -0.32 -52.41
N TRP A 515 70.29 -0.10 -51.40
CA TRP A 515 71.20 1.05 -51.26
C TRP A 515 72.67 0.67 -51.45
N GLU A 516 73.05 -0.57 -51.61
CA GLU A 516 74.29 -1.02 -52.12
C GLU A 516 74.21 -1.29 -53.66
#